data_a54bc9f10948ffdb9b5573c9b7b70295
#
_entry.id   a54bc9f10948ffdb9b5573c9b7b70295
#
_cell.length_a   1.000
_cell.length_b   1.000
_cell.length_c   1.000
_cell.angle_alpha   90.00
_cell.angle_beta   90.00
_cell.angle_gamma   90.00
#
_symmetry.space_group_name_H-M   'P 1'
#
loop_
_entity.id
_entity.type
_entity.pdbx_description
1 polymer ?
#
loop_
_entity_poly.entity_id
_entity_poly.type
_entity_poly.pdbx_seq_one_letter_code
_entity_poly.pdbx_strand_id
1 'polypeptide(L)'
;MTRLELTITALSPLAPGRQKPGGSVSEVENYISGSVLRGAIASQILQLSGQHSTNLAEDGGNFQTLFLGENPAIFGNAYPAVTKIDNKSIAVNHQIKVLPATAVSSKTNPGFTSSRGHGVFDTLIDAFCAAAYNQPYDPSDPKAIAEGTNPQVETYNSFYSKVKDKYYSHDATSRFLTRVGINRRRATAEEEILYSVQVLNESFLKNTKTDEWDNFVFRSFVVVDDEPLAKTLQGFIENNSNNFRIGGSASRGLGKVKIAVNEGQSPAKSMKSRIDEFNEALKTRWRLWSVFGQSQDDLLTDRTYFTLDLQSDAILSENWQRTTVVSANMLKEFAKVDSLPKMHVAYSSYEYRSGWNSAWGLMKDVELVTNKGSVYLFSTTEPEKWYAALEIIEAKGIGDRTCEGFGQVEICNEFHQIFREDAK
;
A
#
# COMPACT_ATOMS: atom_id res chain seq x y z
N MET A 1 -12.24 17.28 -3.52
CA MET A 1 -11.34 16.15 -3.87
C MET A 1 -12.15 15.04 -4.49
N THR A 2 -11.75 14.58 -5.67
CA THR A 2 -12.38 13.46 -6.38
C THR A 2 -11.40 12.29 -6.42
N ARG A 3 -11.88 11.12 -6.00
CA ARG A 3 -11.12 9.87 -6.07
C ARG A 3 -11.57 9.05 -7.28
N LEU A 4 -10.64 8.66 -8.12
CA LEU A 4 -10.83 7.76 -9.26
C LEU A 4 -10.21 6.41 -8.92
N GLU A 5 -10.98 5.34 -9.03
CA GLU A 5 -10.50 3.96 -8.82
C GLU A 5 -10.03 3.35 -10.13
N LEU A 6 -8.80 2.83 -10.13
CA LEU A 6 -8.19 2.25 -11.31
C LEU A 6 -8.13 0.73 -11.21
N THR A 7 -8.51 0.06 -12.30
CA THR A 7 -8.29 -1.37 -12.52
C THR A 7 -7.29 -1.54 -13.63
N ILE A 8 -6.14 -2.11 -13.31
CA ILE A 8 -5.02 -2.31 -14.24
C ILE A 8 -4.93 -3.79 -14.55
N THR A 9 -5.20 -4.16 -15.80
CA THR A 9 -5.11 -5.55 -16.27
C THR A 9 -3.82 -5.72 -17.08
N ALA A 10 -2.97 -6.64 -16.69
CA ALA A 10 -1.73 -6.94 -17.37
C ALA A 10 -2.01 -7.71 -18.69
N LEU A 11 -1.50 -7.21 -19.82
CA LEU A 11 -1.62 -7.83 -21.13
C LEU A 11 -0.27 -8.39 -21.64
N SER A 12 0.81 -8.07 -20.97
CA SER A 12 2.15 -8.61 -21.15
C SER A 12 2.89 -8.58 -19.82
N PRO A 13 4.02 -9.29 -19.67
CA PRO A 13 4.81 -9.25 -18.44
C PRO A 13 5.18 -7.81 -18.06
N LEU A 14 5.12 -7.49 -16.77
CA LEU A 14 5.40 -6.16 -16.26
C LEU A 14 6.78 -6.14 -15.57
N ALA A 15 7.56 -5.09 -15.83
CA ALA A 15 8.86 -4.86 -15.18
C ALA A 15 8.85 -3.54 -14.36
N PRO A 16 8.06 -3.44 -13.27
CA PRO A 16 8.16 -2.32 -12.34
C PRO A 16 9.41 -2.50 -11.49
N GLY A 17 10.53 -1.96 -12.00
CA GLY A 17 11.84 -2.19 -11.39
C GLY A 17 11.93 -1.67 -9.96
N ARG A 18 12.49 -2.50 -9.08
CA ARG A 18 13.01 -2.12 -7.79
C ARG A 18 14.51 -1.93 -7.92
N GLN A 19 14.98 -0.72 -7.80
CA GLN A 19 16.42 -0.48 -7.76
C GLN A 19 16.86 -0.38 -6.31
N LYS A 20 17.58 -1.42 -5.87
CA LYS A 20 18.34 -1.36 -4.63
C LYS A 20 19.75 -0.83 -4.94
N PRO A 21 20.31 0.05 -4.12
CA PRO A 21 21.70 0.44 -4.23
C PRO A 21 22.61 -0.79 -4.21
N GLY A 22 23.50 -0.94 -5.20
CA GLY A 22 24.49 -2.02 -5.27
C GLY A 22 23.99 -3.37 -5.82
N GLY A 23 22.74 -3.47 -6.27
CA GLY A 23 22.23 -4.71 -6.87
C GLY A 23 22.65 -4.88 -8.33
N SER A 24 23.15 -6.06 -8.69
CA SER A 24 23.53 -6.43 -10.07
C SER A 24 22.35 -6.97 -10.90
N VAL A 25 21.25 -7.32 -10.26
CA VAL A 25 20.05 -7.88 -10.91
C VAL A 25 18.90 -6.88 -10.80
N SER A 26 18.18 -6.67 -11.91
CA SER A 26 16.96 -5.86 -11.96
C SER A 26 15.83 -6.64 -11.27
N GLU A 27 15.65 -6.42 -9.97
CA GLU A 27 14.50 -6.96 -9.22
C GLU A 27 13.23 -6.19 -9.53
N VAL A 28 12.07 -6.84 -9.39
CA VAL A 28 10.76 -6.18 -9.48
C VAL A 28 10.08 -6.13 -8.11
N GLU A 29 9.30 -5.09 -7.89
CA GLU A 29 8.36 -5.04 -6.77
C GLU A 29 7.19 -5.98 -7.06
N ASN A 30 6.57 -6.53 -6.01
CA ASN A 30 5.35 -7.33 -6.14
C ASN A 30 4.08 -6.49 -6.36
N TYR A 31 4.24 -5.19 -6.58
CA TYR A 31 3.18 -4.23 -6.90
C TYR A 31 3.70 -3.18 -7.89
N ILE A 32 2.82 -2.35 -8.42
CA ILE A 32 3.18 -1.24 -9.30
C ILE A 32 3.18 0.04 -8.45
N SER A 33 4.33 0.71 -8.32
CA SER A 33 4.40 1.96 -7.56
C SER A 33 3.63 3.09 -8.24
N GLY A 34 3.07 3.99 -7.43
CA GLY A 34 2.36 5.18 -7.91
C GLY A 34 3.23 6.06 -8.81
N SER A 35 4.54 6.12 -8.55
CA SER A 35 5.49 6.84 -9.42
C SER A 35 5.56 6.26 -10.84
N VAL A 36 5.51 4.95 -10.99
CA VAL A 36 5.51 4.26 -12.29
C VAL A 36 4.18 4.48 -13.01
N LEU A 37 3.07 4.38 -12.29
CA LEU A 37 1.73 4.65 -12.84
C LEU A 37 1.59 6.11 -13.29
N ARG A 38 2.00 7.06 -12.43
CA ARG A 38 2.03 8.48 -12.74
C ARG A 38 2.85 8.77 -14.01
N GLY A 39 4.05 8.20 -14.09
CA GLY A 39 4.91 8.34 -15.26
C GLY A 39 4.32 7.76 -16.54
N ALA A 40 3.64 6.63 -16.47
CA ALA A 40 2.98 5.99 -17.62
C ALA A 40 1.83 6.86 -18.15
N ILE A 41 0.99 7.41 -17.26
CA ILE A 41 -0.12 8.28 -17.67
C ILE A 41 0.42 9.62 -18.21
N ALA A 42 1.38 10.25 -17.52
CA ALA A 42 2.01 11.49 -17.98
C ALA A 42 2.65 11.34 -19.36
N SER A 43 3.40 10.27 -19.57
CA SER A 43 4.04 9.99 -20.87
C SER A 43 3.02 9.84 -22.00
N GLN A 44 1.91 9.15 -21.75
CA GLN A 44 0.86 8.94 -22.74
C GLN A 44 0.13 10.25 -23.08
N ILE A 45 -0.12 11.11 -22.09
CA ILE A 45 -0.70 12.45 -22.30
C ILE A 45 0.21 13.28 -23.19
N LEU A 46 1.50 13.37 -22.88
CA LEU A 46 2.47 14.14 -23.67
C LEU A 46 2.60 13.61 -25.10
N GLN A 47 2.64 12.29 -25.25
CA GLN A 47 2.74 11.65 -26.57
C GLN A 47 1.57 11.96 -27.48
N LEU A 48 0.34 11.98 -26.94
CA LEU A 48 -0.87 12.21 -27.73
C LEU A 48 -1.20 13.69 -27.91
N SER A 49 -0.85 14.55 -26.94
CA SER A 49 -1.12 15.99 -27.02
C SER A 49 -0.19 16.73 -27.97
N GLY A 50 0.92 16.11 -28.40
CA GLY A 50 1.95 16.78 -29.19
C GLY A 50 2.60 17.96 -28.47
N GLN A 51 2.45 18.06 -27.16
CA GLN A 51 3.07 19.11 -26.35
C GLN A 51 4.57 18.90 -26.30
N HIS A 52 5.28 19.67 -27.08
CA HIS A 52 6.74 19.71 -27.14
C HIS A 52 7.32 20.98 -26.47
N SER A 53 6.56 21.59 -25.53
CA SER A 53 7.03 22.75 -24.79
C SER A 53 8.33 22.42 -24.04
N THR A 54 9.28 23.31 -24.08
CA THR A 54 10.54 23.20 -23.34
C THR A 54 10.35 23.41 -21.82
N ASN A 55 9.25 24.06 -21.43
CA ASN A 55 8.92 24.32 -20.03
C ASN A 55 7.45 23.99 -19.73
N LEU A 56 7.17 22.73 -19.47
CA LEU A 56 5.81 22.26 -19.11
C LEU A 56 5.32 22.80 -17.77
N ALA A 57 6.19 23.35 -16.92
CA ALA A 57 5.79 23.95 -15.66
C ALA A 57 5.15 25.33 -15.86
N GLU A 58 5.45 26.02 -16.96
CA GLU A 58 4.88 27.33 -17.29
C GLU A 58 3.71 27.20 -18.29
N ASP A 59 3.90 26.38 -19.33
CA ASP A 59 3.01 26.34 -20.50
C ASP A 59 2.21 25.04 -20.60
N GLY A 60 2.25 24.19 -19.58
CA GLY A 60 1.71 22.83 -19.64
C GLY A 60 0.20 22.71 -19.48
N GLY A 61 -0.55 23.78 -19.21
CA GLY A 61 -2.02 23.74 -19.04
C GLY A 61 -2.47 22.70 -18.02
N ASN A 62 -3.39 21.84 -18.42
CA ASN A 62 -3.91 20.76 -17.56
C ASN A 62 -2.81 19.75 -17.14
N PHE A 63 -1.78 19.56 -17.96
CA PHE A 63 -0.62 18.74 -17.59
C PHE A 63 0.14 19.35 -16.41
N GLN A 64 0.38 20.66 -16.45
CA GLN A 64 1.02 21.38 -15.35
C GLN A 64 0.24 21.19 -14.05
N THR A 65 -1.08 21.42 -14.08
CA THR A 65 -1.93 21.28 -12.89
C THR A 65 -1.94 19.86 -12.33
N LEU A 66 -2.03 18.85 -13.21
CA LEU A 66 -2.07 17.44 -12.79
C LEU A 66 -0.76 16.92 -12.22
N PHE A 67 0.38 17.39 -12.75
CA PHE A 67 1.66 16.74 -12.46
C PHE A 67 2.72 17.66 -11.82
N LEU A 68 2.68 18.96 -12.02
CA LEU A 68 3.77 19.87 -11.66
C LEU A 68 3.35 21.02 -10.75
N GLY A 69 2.03 21.27 -10.56
CA GLY A 69 1.50 22.33 -9.74
C GLY A 69 1.76 22.13 -8.24
N GLU A 70 1.31 23.08 -7.43
CA GLU A 70 1.47 23.02 -5.96
C GLU A 70 0.67 21.87 -5.32
N ASN A 71 -0.49 21.52 -5.89
CA ASN A 71 -1.34 20.40 -5.45
C ASN A 71 -1.51 19.41 -6.62
N PRO A 72 -0.48 18.66 -6.99
CA PRO A 72 -0.56 17.72 -8.09
C PRO A 72 -1.46 16.54 -7.73
N ALA A 73 -1.99 15.88 -8.74
CA ALA A 73 -2.77 14.66 -8.54
C ALA A 73 -1.94 13.57 -7.84
N ILE A 74 -2.57 12.86 -6.92
CA ILE A 74 -1.95 11.79 -6.13
C ILE A 74 -2.24 10.45 -6.80
N PHE A 75 -1.18 9.75 -7.19
CA PHE A 75 -1.27 8.43 -7.82
C PHE A 75 -0.90 7.37 -6.79
N GLY A 76 -1.90 6.62 -6.32
CA GLY A 76 -1.68 5.54 -5.38
C GLY A 76 -0.90 4.36 -5.98
N ASN A 77 -0.30 3.53 -5.12
CA ASN A 77 0.29 2.29 -5.55
C ASN A 77 -0.79 1.34 -6.08
N ALA A 78 -0.46 0.56 -7.11
CA ALA A 78 -1.36 -0.47 -7.62
C ALA A 78 -1.00 -1.82 -7.01
N TYR A 79 -1.83 -2.30 -6.11
CA TYR A 79 -1.64 -3.54 -5.40
C TYR A 79 -2.27 -4.72 -6.13
N PRO A 80 -1.68 -5.93 -6.04
CA PRO A 80 -2.23 -7.13 -6.66
C PRO A 80 -3.64 -7.42 -6.14
N ALA A 81 -4.55 -7.77 -7.05
CA ALA A 81 -5.96 -7.99 -6.74
C ALA A 81 -6.43 -9.40 -7.12
N VAL A 82 -5.54 -10.36 -7.07
CA VAL A 82 -5.83 -11.76 -7.34
C VAL A 82 -5.64 -12.56 -6.07
N THR A 83 -6.61 -13.41 -5.73
CA THR A 83 -6.54 -14.29 -4.56
C THR A 83 -6.84 -15.74 -4.95
N LYS A 84 -6.34 -16.68 -4.14
CA LYS A 84 -6.62 -18.10 -4.29
C LYS A 84 -7.72 -18.51 -3.32
N ILE A 85 -8.76 -19.16 -3.87
CA ILE A 85 -9.84 -19.76 -3.10
C ILE A 85 -9.95 -21.24 -3.53
N ASP A 86 -9.53 -22.14 -2.67
CA ASP A 86 -9.41 -23.58 -2.97
C ASP A 86 -8.52 -23.83 -4.21
N ASN A 87 -9.12 -24.40 -5.26
CA ASN A 87 -8.42 -24.72 -6.53
C ASN A 87 -8.66 -23.64 -7.60
N LYS A 88 -9.20 -22.49 -7.23
CA LYS A 88 -9.50 -21.39 -8.16
C LYS A 88 -8.78 -20.13 -7.71
N SER A 89 -8.29 -19.36 -8.66
CA SER A 89 -7.85 -18.00 -8.42
C SER A 89 -8.84 -17.03 -9.05
N ILE A 90 -9.16 -15.97 -8.34
CA ILE A 90 -10.12 -14.96 -8.79
C ILE A 90 -9.52 -13.56 -8.64
N ALA A 91 -9.85 -12.69 -9.58
CA ALA A 91 -9.63 -11.26 -9.43
C ALA A 91 -10.74 -10.64 -8.56
N VAL A 92 -10.37 -9.74 -7.66
CA VAL A 92 -11.31 -9.03 -6.78
C VAL A 92 -11.49 -7.57 -7.19
N ASN A 93 -12.71 -7.05 -7.02
CA ASN A 93 -13.06 -5.67 -7.34
C ASN A 93 -13.11 -4.76 -6.10
N HIS A 94 -12.58 -5.22 -4.98
CA HIS A 94 -12.54 -4.47 -3.73
C HIS A 94 -11.20 -3.72 -3.58
N GLN A 95 -11.18 -2.73 -2.70
CA GLN A 95 -9.96 -2.05 -2.31
C GLN A 95 -8.99 -3.05 -1.69
N ILE A 96 -7.73 -2.98 -2.10
CA ILE A 96 -6.65 -3.77 -1.53
C ILE A 96 -5.92 -2.91 -0.51
N LYS A 97 -5.73 -3.46 0.68
CA LYS A 97 -5.06 -2.82 1.81
C LYS A 97 -3.79 -3.58 2.17
N VAL A 98 -2.94 -2.92 2.95
CA VAL A 98 -1.73 -3.52 3.53
C VAL A 98 -2.05 -3.94 4.97
N LEU A 99 -1.66 -5.15 5.36
CA LEU A 99 -1.78 -5.58 6.74
C LEU A 99 -0.88 -4.75 7.66
N PRO A 100 -1.36 -4.41 8.86
CA PRO A 100 -0.53 -3.73 9.85
C PRO A 100 0.63 -4.62 10.33
N ALA A 101 1.75 -4.02 10.69
CA ALA A 101 2.93 -4.73 11.20
C ALA A 101 2.66 -5.50 12.51
N THR A 102 1.54 -5.22 13.16
CA THR A 102 1.03 -5.90 14.34
C THR A 102 0.23 -7.16 14.03
N ALA A 103 -0.06 -7.41 12.74
CA ALA A 103 -0.74 -8.62 12.31
C ALA A 103 0.18 -9.83 12.40
N VAL A 104 -0.32 -10.90 12.99
CA VAL A 104 0.42 -12.16 13.17
C VAL A 104 -0.38 -13.36 12.70
N SER A 105 0.33 -14.42 12.34
CA SER A 105 -0.27 -15.69 11.96
C SER A 105 0.58 -16.86 12.46
N SER A 106 0.04 -18.06 12.40
CA SER A 106 0.74 -19.30 12.72
C SER A 106 2.08 -19.39 11.97
N LYS A 107 3.15 -19.73 12.65
CA LYS A 107 4.44 -20.00 12.03
C LYS A 107 4.43 -21.26 11.16
N THR A 108 3.66 -22.26 11.54
CA THR A 108 3.60 -23.56 10.85
C THR A 108 2.55 -23.61 9.75
N ASN A 109 1.46 -22.87 9.89
CA ASN A 109 0.35 -22.85 8.92
C ASN A 109 -0.18 -21.42 8.72
N PRO A 110 0.65 -20.51 8.11
CA PRO A 110 0.35 -19.10 8.00
C PRO A 110 -0.80 -18.81 7.04
N GLY A 111 -1.46 -17.68 7.28
CA GLY A 111 -2.47 -17.10 6.38
C GLY A 111 -3.89 -17.17 6.91
N PHE A 112 -4.77 -16.53 6.13
CA PHE A 112 -6.19 -16.46 6.46
C PHE A 112 -6.88 -17.83 6.42
N THR A 113 -7.90 -17.98 7.25
CA THR A 113 -8.74 -19.21 7.28
C THR A 113 -9.41 -19.50 5.94
N SER A 114 -9.73 -18.46 5.17
CA SER A 114 -10.26 -18.56 3.80
C SER A 114 -9.30 -19.26 2.82
N SER A 115 -8.00 -19.24 3.12
CA SER A 115 -6.93 -19.88 2.36
C SER A 115 -6.37 -21.12 3.03
N ARG A 116 -7.10 -21.70 4.00
CA ARG A 116 -6.71 -22.86 4.81
C ARG A 116 -5.57 -22.63 5.80
N GLY A 117 -5.20 -21.37 6.06
CA GLY A 117 -4.31 -21.03 7.16
C GLY A 117 -5.00 -21.15 8.52
N HIS A 118 -4.24 -21.07 9.60
CA HIS A 118 -4.80 -21.08 10.95
C HIS A 118 -5.49 -19.78 11.33
N GLY A 119 -5.33 -18.74 10.52
CA GLY A 119 -5.91 -17.42 10.69
C GLY A 119 -4.85 -16.36 10.94
N VAL A 120 -5.25 -15.13 10.72
CA VAL A 120 -4.46 -13.92 10.97
C VAL A 120 -5.21 -13.07 11.98
N PHE A 121 -4.53 -12.50 12.96
CA PHE A 121 -5.10 -11.61 13.97
C PHE A 121 -4.15 -10.48 14.31
N ASP A 122 -4.66 -9.42 14.92
CA ASP A 122 -3.87 -8.25 15.31
C ASP A 122 -3.50 -8.29 16.78
N THR A 123 -2.32 -7.77 17.10
CA THR A 123 -1.76 -7.78 18.45
C THR A 123 -1.69 -6.39 19.10
N LEU A 124 -1.98 -5.31 18.38
CA LEU A 124 -1.78 -3.94 18.82
C LEU A 124 -2.49 -3.64 20.15
N ILE A 125 -3.80 -3.86 20.19
CA ILE A 125 -4.63 -3.49 21.34
C ILE A 125 -4.26 -4.34 22.56
N ASP A 126 -4.10 -5.65 22.40
CA ASP A 126 -3.74 -6.54 23.51
C ASP A 126 -2.33 -6.26 24.03
N ALA A 127 -1.36 -6.04 23.16
CA ALA A 127 0.01 -5.67 23.57
C ALA A 127 0.03 -4.33 24.32
N PHE A 128 -0.75 -3.34 23.87
CA PHE A 128 -0.89 -2.06 24.54
C PHE A 128 -1.53 -2.22 25.93
N CYS A 129 -2.61 -2.98 26.03
CA CYS A 129 -3.26 -3.28 27.33
C CYS A 129 -2.32 -4.03 28.27
N ALA A 130 -1.64 -5.08 27.79
CA ALA A 130 -0.70 -5.86 28.59
C ALA A 130 0.41 -4.98 29.19
N ALA A 131 1.00 -4.10 28.37
CA ALA A 131 2.03 -3.16 28.82
C ALA A 131 1.52 -2.22 29.93
N ALA A 132 0.28 -1.72 29.82
CA ALA A 132 -0.33 -0.87 30.81
C ALA A 132 -0.57 -1.56 32.17
N TYR A 133 -0.80 -2.87 32.14
CA TYR A 133 -0.93 -3.71 33.35
C TYR A 133 0.39 -4.37 33.76
N ASN A 134 1.52 -3.99 33.14
CA ASN A 134 2.86 -4.55 33.39
C ASN A 134 2.90 -6.08 33.26
N GLN A 135 2.19 -6.59 32.25
CA GLN A 135 2.15 -8.02 31.94
C GLN A 135 2.89 -8.32 30.63
N PRO A 136 3.58 -9.44 30.53
CA PRO A 136 4.12 -9.89 29.27
C PRO A 136 2.99 -10.26 28.31
N TYR A 137 3.17 -9.98 27.02
CA TYR A 137 2.26 -10.39 25.96
C TYR A 137 3.00 -11.28 24.97
N ASP A 138 2.63 -12.56 24.96
CA ASP A 138 3.17 -13.56 24.05
C ASP A 138 2.01 -14.24 23.31
N PRO A 139 1.62 -13.74 22.12
CA PRO A 139 0.51 -14.26 21.37
C PRO A 139 0.80 -15.66 20.84
N SER A 140 -0.21 -16.50 20.80
CA SER A 140 -0.11 -17.89 20.35
C SER A 140 -1.24 -18.25 19.41
N ASP A 141 -0.97 -19.19 18.48
CA ASP A 141 -1.95 -19.76 17.56
C ASP A 141 -2.99 -20.60 18.30
N PRO A 142 -4.28 -20.20 18.34
CA PRO A 142 -5.31 -20.92 19.08
C PRO A 142 -5.63 -22.29 18.48
N LYS A 143 -5.50 -22.45 17.16
CA LYS A 143 -5.76 -23.74 16.49
C LYS A 143 -4.63 -24.72 16.74
N ALA A 144 -3.38 -24.28 16.64
CA ALA A 144 -2.23 -25.12 16.93
C ALA A 144 -2.25 -25.65 18.38
N ILE A 145 -2.71 -24.83 19.35
CA ILE A 145 -2.92 -25.28 20.73
C ILE A 145 -3.98 -26.39 20.80
N ALA A 146 -5.10 -26.21 20.13
CA ALA A 146 -6.18 -27.22 20.10
C ALA A 146 -5.75 -28.53 19.42
N GLU A 147 -4.87 -28.44 18.42
CA GLU A 147 -4.31 -29.58 17.70
C GLU A 147 -3.08 -30.22 18.38
N GLY A 148 -2.57 -29.62 19.47
CA GLY A 148 -1.36 -30.05 20.14
C GLY A 148 -0.08 -29.87 19.30
N THR A 149 -0.06 -28.91 18.39
CA THR A 149 1.07 -28.57 17.53
C THR A 149 1.79 -27.32 18.01
N ASN A 150 2.81 -26.85 17.29
CA ASN A 150 3.59 -25.67 17.67
C ASN A 150 2.74 -24.39 17.64
N PRO A 151 2.50 -23.73 18.79
CA PRO A 151 1.60 -22.56 18.87
C PRO A 151 2.29 -21.23 18.50
N GLN A 152 3.54 -21.24 18.09
CA GLN A 152 4.27 -20.01 17.77
C GLN A 152 3.62 -19.26 16.61
N VAL A 153 3.55 -17.94 16.74
CA VAL A 153 3.13 -17.03 15.69
C VAL A 153 4.30 -16.14 15.26
N GLU A 154 4.20 -15.62 14.05
CA GLU A 154 5.14 -14.63 13.51
C GLU A 154 4.37 -13.53 12.76
N THR A 155 5.05 -12.41 12.50
CA THR A 155 4.44 -11.31 11.75
C THR A 155 4.03 -11.77 10.35
N TYR A 156 2.82 -11.42 9.95
CA TYR A 156 2.25 -11.79 8.67
C TYR A 156 2.02 -10.57 7.79
N ASN A 157 2.94 -10.35 6.86
CA ASN A 157 2.91 -9.22 5.93
C ASN A 157 2.28 -9.64 4.61
N SER A 158 1.16 -9.03 4.25
CA SER A 158 0.48 -9.32 2.98
C SER A 158 -0.37 -8.12 2.55
N PHE A 159 -0.72 -8.09 1.25
CA PHE A 159 -1.86 -7.32 0.80
C PHE A 159 -3.13 -8.13 1.08
N TYR A 160 -4.19 -7.44 1.49
CA TYR A 160 -5.44 -8.12 1.80
C TYR A 160 -6.66 -7.35 1.31
N SER A 161 -7.75 -8.07 1.16
CA SER A 161 -9.08 -7.49 1.01
C SER A 161 -10.09 -8.22 1.88
N LYS A 162 -11.18 -7.52 2.20
CA LYS A 162 -12.33 -8.06 2.90
C LYS A 162 -13.50 -8.16 1.94
N VAL A 163 -14.06 -9.34 1.80
CA VAL A 163 -15.27 -9.60 0.99
C VAL A 163 -16.32 -10.18 1.92
N LYS A 164 -17.34 -9.39 2.23
CA LYS A 164 -18.29 -9.68 3.32
C LYS A 164 -17.50 -9.86 4.63
N ASP A 165 -17.57 -11.03 5.27
CA ASP A 165 -16.87 -11.31 6.53
C ASP A 165 -15.61 -12.18 6.35
N LYS A 166 -15.16 -12.38 5.11
CA LYS A 166 -13.96 -13.17 4.80
C LYS A 166 -12.82 -12.29 4.35
N TYR A 167 -11.63 -12.62 4.83
CA TYR A 167 -10.38 -11.95 4.48
C TYR A 167 -9.59 -12.82 3.52
N TYR A 168 -8.95 -12.19 2.55
CA TYR A 168 -8.16 -12.86 1.52
C TYR A 168 -6.83 -12.15 1.33
N SER A 169 -5.76 -12.92 1.26
CA SER A 169 -4.44 -12.40 0.89
C SER A 169 -4.29 -12.29 -0.62
N HIS A 170 -3.49 -11.33 -1.05
CA HIS A 170 -3.17 -11.08 -2.44
C HIS A 170 -1.67 -11.02 -2.64
N ASP A 171 -1.17 -11.60 -3.71
CA ASP A 171 0.23 -11.53 -4.08
C ASP A 171 0.39 -11.61 -5.60
N ALA A 172 1.45 -10.98 -6.12
CA ALA A 172 1.82 -11.05 -7.52
C ALA A 172 2.98 -12.03 -7.69
N THR A 173 2.82 -12.96 -8.61
CA THR A 173 3.88 -13.90 -8.95
C THR A 173 4.86 -13.30 -9.96
N SER A 174 6.13 -13.64 -9.85
CA SER A 174 7.19 -13.19 -10.75
C SER A 174 7.94 -14.34 -11.39
N ARG A 175 8.59 -14.06 -12.53
CA ARG A 175 9.49 -14.99 -13.21
C ARG A 175 10.69 -14.25 -13.82
N PHE A 176 11.73 -14.99 -14.14
CA PHE A 176 12.86 -14.47 -14.91
C PHE A 176 12.67 -14.72 -16.39
N LEU A 177 12.89 -13.67 -17.20
CA LEU A 177 13.00 -13.75 -18.65
C LEU A 177 14.46 -13.64 -19.02
N THR A 178 15.04 -14.76 -19.45
CA THR A 178 16.41 -14.79 -19.96
C THR A 178 16.43 -14.30 -21.40
N ARG A 179 17.31 -13.38 -21.70
CA ARG A 179 17.46 -12.74 -23.00
C ARG A 179 18.93 -12.74 -23.44
N VAL A 180 19.16 -12.82 -24.73
CA VAL A 180 20.48 -12.73 -25.33
C VAL A 180 20.58 -11.45 -26.16
N GLY A 181 21.71 -10.80 -26.08
CA GLY A 181 22.04 -9.69 -26.98
C GLY A 181 22.30 -10.21 -28.38
N ILE A 182 21.70 -9.54 -29.40
CA ILE A 182 21.91 -9.88 -30.79
C ILE A 182 22.78 -8.83 -31.45
N ASN A 183 23.89 -9.27 -32.04
CA ASN A 183 24.69 -8.42 -32.92
C ASN A 183 23.94 -8.18 -34.22
N ARG A 184 23.40 -6.96 -34.38
CA ARG A 184 22.58 -6.62 -35.56
C ARG A 184 23.32 -6.67 -36.89
N ARG A 185 24.65 -6.52 -36.87
CA ARG A 185 25.46 -6.59 -38.12
C ARG A 185 25.70 -8.01 -38.57
N ARG A 186 25.86 -8.94 -37.62
CA ARG A 186 26.18 -10.35 -37.90
C ARG A 186 24.94 -11.24 -37.82
N ALA A 187 23.80 -10.76 -37.32
CA ALA A 187 22.58 -11.51 -37.05
C ALA A 187 22.83 -12.76 -36.16
N THR A 188 23.85 -12.72 -35.29
CA THR A 188 24.24 -13.79 -34.38
C THR A 188 24.07 -13.32 -32.92
N ALA A 189 24.03 -14.27 -32.00
CA ALA A 189 24.14 -13.94 -30.59
C ALA A 189 25.52 -13.27 -30.34
N GLU A 190 25.51 -12.19 -29.55
CA GLU A 190 26.75 -11.56 -29.08
C GLU A 190 27.28 -12.42 -27.91
N GLU A 191 28.57 -12.75 -27.96
CA GLU A 191 29.22 -13.49 -26.89
C GLU A 191 29.15 -12.68 -25.58
N GLU A 192 28.91 -13.36 -24.45
CA GLU A 192 28.84 -12.81 -23.09
C GLU A 192 27.67 -11.85 -22.80
N ILE A 193 26.71 -11.65 -23.72
CA ILE A 193 25.52 -10.85 -23.46
C ILE A 193 24.30 -11.74 -23.21
N LEU A 194 24.35 -12.48 -22.13
CA LEU A 194 23.18 -13.16 -21.57
C LEU A 194 22.75 -12.41 -20.30
N TYR A 195 21.50 -11.98 -20.24
CA TYR A 195 20.97 -11.30 -19.09
C TYR A 195 19.55 -11.75 -18.76
N SER A 196 19.20 -11.72 -17.48
CA SER A 196 17.88 -12.06 -17.02
C SER A 196 17.18 -10.82 -16.47
N VAL A 197 15.92 -10.65 -16.83
CA VAL A 197 15.05 -9.60 -16.30
C VAL A 197 13.95 -10.26 -15.49
N GLN A 198 13.83 -9.92 -14.24
CA GLN A 198 12.68 -10.33 -13.43
C GLN A 198 11.45 -9.53 -13.87
N VAL A 199 10.30 -10.19 -13.98
CA VAL A 199 9.03 -9.59 -14.38
C VAL A 199 7.89 -10.14 -13.54
N LEU A 200 6.85 -9.33 -13.33
CA LEU A 200 5.58 -9.81 -12.83
C LEU A 200 4.84 -10.54 -13.93
N ASN A 201 4.17 -11.63 -13.57
CA ASN A 201 3.39 -12.41 -14.50
C ASN A 201 2.17 -11.62 -14.97
N GLU A 202 1.88 -11.71 -16.26
CA GLU A 202 0.72 -11.10 -16.90
C GLU A 202 -0.56 -11.89 -16.72
N SER A 203 -0.44 -13.17 -16.31
CA SER A 203 -1.56 -14.09 -16.18
C SER A 203 -1.41 -14.98 -14.98
N PHE A 204 -2.52 -15.50 -14.52
CA PHE A 204 -2.63 -16.49 -13.44
C PHE A 204 -3.53 -17.64 -13.85
N LEU A 205 -3.29 -18.80 -13.26
CA LEU A 205 -4.10 -19.99 -13.48
C LEU A 205 -5.41 -19.83 -12.68
N LYS A 206 -6.52 -19.60 -13.40
CA LYS A 206 -7.84 -19.39 -12.80
C LYS A 206 -8.40 -20.67 -12.20
N ASN A 207 -8.20 -21.80 -12.86
CA ASN A 207 -8.66 -23.10 -12.42
C ASN A 207 -7.62 -24.18 -12.72
N THR A 208 -7.08 -24.80 -11.66
CA THR A 208 -6.06 -25.84 -11.76
C THR A 208 -6.57 -27.14 -12.41
N LYS A 209 -7.90 -27.36 -12.41
CA LYS A 209 -8.50 -28.57 -13.00
C LYS A 209 -8.76 -28.46 -14.50
N THR A 210 -8.92 -27.24 -15.02
CA THR A 210 -9.31 -27.00 -16.43
C THR A 210 -8.23 -26.26 -17.21
N ASP A 211 -7.06 -25.99 -16.60
CA ASP A 211 -5.97 -25.18 -17.19
C ASP A 211 -6.46 -23.83 -17.79
N GLU A 212 -7.48 -23.25 -17.15
CA GLU A 212 -8.04 -21.96 -17.55
C GLU A 212 -7.17 -20.82 -16.99
N TRP A 213 -6.70 -19.95 -17.88
CA TRP A 213 -5.87 -18.78 -17.54
C TRP A 213 -6.68 -17.50 -17.64
N ASP A 214 -6.32 -16.51 -16.80
CA ASP A 214 -6.89 -15.17 -16.85
C ASP A 214 -5.77 -14.13 -16.63
N ASN A 215 -6.03 -12.89 -17.02
CA ASN A 215 -5.06 -11.81 -16.89
C ASN A 215 -4.91 -11.34 -15.45
N PHE A 216 -3.68 -11.05 -15.04
CA PHE A 216 -3.40 -10.52 -13.71
C PHE A 216 -3.94 -9.09 -13.57
N VAL A 217 -4.53 -8.81 -12.42
CA VAL A 217 -5.21 -7.54 -12.13
C VAL A 217 -4.57 -6.87 -10.93
N PHE A 218 -4.38 -5.54 -11.04
CA PHE A 218 -3.96 -4.66 -9.95
C PHE A 218 -5.02 -3.58 -9.72
N ARG A 219 -5.13 -3.13 -8.47
CA ARG A 219 -6.05 -2.04 -8.07
C ARG A 219 -5.25 -0.85 -7.56
N SER A 220 -5.63 0.33 -8.01
CA SER A 220 -5.03 1.60 -7.62
C SER A 220 -6.09 2.69 -7.57
N PHE A 221 -5.66 3.90 -7.26
CA PHE A 221 -6.51 5.09 -7.29
C PHE A 221 -5.71 6.32 -7.71
N VAL A 222 -6.44 7.35 -8.15
CA VAL A 222 -5.92 8.71 -8.32
C VAL A 222 -6.81 9.67 -7.57
N VAL A 223 -6.22 10.60 -6.82
CA VAL A 223 -6.95 11.69 -6.14
C VAL A 223 -6.61 12.99 -6.86
N VAL A 224 -7.65 13.72 -7.25
CA VAL A 224 -7.55 15.03 -7.92
C VAL A 224 -8.38 16.04 -7.13
N ASP A 225 -7.80 17.18 -6.78
CA ASP A 225 -8.51 18.19 -5.99
C ASP A 225 -9.65 18.85 -6.78
N ASP A 226 -9.46 19.05 -8.08
CA ASP A 226 -10.43 19.68 -8.97
C ASP A 226 -11.29 18.62 -9.70
N GLU A 227 -12.61 18.68 -9.53
CA GLU A 227 -13.55 17.72 -10.11
C GLU A 227 -13.59 17.77 -11.66
N PRO A 228 -13.66 18.96 -12.33
CA PRO A 228 -13.56 19.03 -13.79
C PRO A 228 -12.29 18.40 -14.34
N LEU A 229 -11.15 18.61 -13.66
CA LEU A 229 -9.88 18.02 -14.05
C LEU A 229 -9.87 16.51 -13.85
N ALA A 230 -10.49 16.01 -12.78
CA ALA A 230 -10.67 14.57 -12.54
C ALA A 230 -11.49 13.91 -13.67
N LYS A 231 -12.60 14.53 -14.10
CA LYS A 231 -13.43 14.06 -15.24
C LYS A 231 -12.66 14.06 -16.55
N THR A 232 -11.84 15.09 -16.77
CA THR A 232 -10.97 15.16 -17.97
C THR A 232 -9.95 14.03 -17.97
N LEU A 233 -9.31 13.76 -16.84
CA LEU A 233 -8.38 12.64 -16.69
C LEU A 233 -9.07 11.29 -16.87
N GLN A 234 -10.26 11.12 -16.29
CA GLN A 234 -11.08 9.92 -16.47
C GLN A 234 -11.37 9.66 -17.94
N GLY A 235 -11.93 10.64 -18.66
CA GLY A 235 -12.22 10.51 -20.08
C GLY A 235 -10.98 10.24 -20.93
N PHE A 236 -9.82 10.82 -20.57
CA PHE A 236 -8.56 10.52 -21.23
C PHE A 236 -8.15 9.04 -21.05
N ILE A 237 -8.23 8.52 -19.84
CA ILE A 237 -7.87 7.12 -19.53
C ILE A 237 -8.83 6.16 -20.24
N GLU A 238 -10.13 6.41 -20.23
CA GLU A 238 -11.15 5.59 -20.90
C GLU A 238 -10.92 5.50 -22.42
N ASN A 239 -10.70 6.65 -23.06
CA ASN A 239 -10.48 6.73 -24.50
C ASN A 239 -9.16 6.06 -24.95
N ASN A 240 -8.18 5.92 -24.04
CA ASN A 240 -6.86 5.38 -24.30
C ASN A 240 -6.57 4.09 -23.52
N SER A 241 -7.58 3.40 -23.03
CA SER A 241 -7.46 2.31 -22.05
C SER A 241 -6.46 1.22 -22.39
N ASN A 242 -6.21 0.94 -23.68
CA ASN A 242 -5.30 -0.12 -24.16
C ASN A 242 -3.90 0.40 -24.60
N ASN A 243 -3.64 1.70 -24.48
CA ASN A 243 -2.43 2.33 -25.01
C ASN A 243 -1.32 2.46 -23.96
N PHE A 244 -1.62 2.16 -22.72
CA PHE A 244 -0.67 2.34 -21.61
C PHE A 244 0.39 1.25 -21.56
N ARG A 245 1.58 1.66 -21.14
CA ARG A 245 2.70 0.78 -20.84
C ARG A 245 3.29 1.16 -19.47
N ILE A 246 3.48 0.15 -18.63
CA ILE A 246 3.93 0.28 -17.25
C ILE A 246 5.25 -0.43 -17.05
N GLY A 247 6.21 0.27 -16.45
CA GLY A 247 7.54 -0.26 -16.12
C GLY A 247 8.54 -0.19 -17.27
N GLY A 248 9.67 -0.84 -17.07
CA GLY A 248 10.81 -0.83 -18.00
C GLY A 248 10.63 -1.75 -19.21
N SER A 249 11.57 -1.64 -20.16
CA SER A 249 11.66 -2.51 -21.34
C SER A 249 10.42 -2.51 -22.25
N ALA A 250 9.70 -1.41 -22.33
CA ALA A 250 8.52 -1.25 -23.19
C ALA A 250 8.82 -1.51 -24.67
N SER A 251 9.98 -1.05 -25.16
CA SER A 251 10.46 -1.31 -26.53
C SER A 251 10.78 -2.78 -26.81
N ARG A 252 10.85 -3.61 -25.76
CA ARG A 252 11.14 -5.05 -25.83
C ARG A 252 9.90 -5.91 -25.58
N GLY A 253 8.68 -5.32 -25.70
CA GLY A 253 7.41 -6.02 -25.59
C GLY A 253 6.86 -6.19 -24.18
N LEU A 254 7.47 -5.57 -23.17
CA LEU A 254 6.97 -5.61 -21.78
C LEU A 254 6.03 -4.43 -21.47
N GLY A 255 5.30 -4.54 -20.40
CA GLY A 255 4.57 -3.45 -19.78
C GLY A 255 3.21 -3.12 -20.38
N LYS A 256 2.70 -3.86 -21.38
CA LYS A 256 1.39 -3.58 -21.96
C LYS A 256 0.28 -3.87 -20.95
N VAL A 257 -0.58 -2.87 -20.72
CA VAL A 257 -1.72 -2.97 -19.77
C VAL A 257 -2.97 -2.39 -20.39
N LYS A 258 -4.12 -2.80 -19.84
CA LYS A 258 -5.40 -2.11 -20.00
C LYS A 258 -5.72 -1.43 -18.67
N ILE A 259 -6.08 -0.15 -18.73
CA ILE A 259 -6.51 0.60 -17.55
C ILE A 259 -7.99 0.94 -17.71
N ALA A 260 -8.82 0.50 -16.76
CA ALA A 260 -10.20 0.93 -16.61
C ALA A 260 -10.28 1.86 -15.38
N VAL A 261 -11.16 2.85 -15.45
CA VAL A 261 -11.37 3.83 -14.39
C VAL A 261 -12.84 3.88 -14.00
N ASN A 262 -13.10 4.03 -12.72
CA ASN A 262 -14.43 4.25 -12.17
C ASN A 262 -14.36 5.39 -11.15
N GLU A 263 -15.47 6.04 -10.90
CA GLU A 263 -15.58 6.97 -9.77
C GLU A 263 -15.40 6.20 -8.45
N GLY A 264 -14.59 6.75 -7.55
CA GLY A 264 -14.38 6.18 -6.24
C GLY A 264 -15.64 6.30 -5.38
N GLN A 265 -15.87 5.27 -4.58
CA GLN A 265 -16.94 5.30 -3.59
C GLN A 265 -16.46 6.01 -2.32
N SER A 266 -17.35 6.76 -1.70
CA SER A 266 -17.10 7.31 -0.37
C SER A 266 -16.89 6.16 0.65
N PRO A 267 -16.06 6.36 1.67
CA PRO A 267 -15.90 5.38 2.74
C PRO A 267 -17.26 5.00 3.35
N ALA A 268 -17.46 3.71 3.59
CA ALA A 268 -18.72 3.21 4.16
C ALA A 268 -18.99 3.74 5.59
N LYS A 269 -17.95 4.13 6.31
CA LYS A 269 -18.02 4.68 7.68
C LYS A 269 -17.29 6.01 7.75
N SER A 270 -17.86 6.95 8.49
CA SER A 270 -17.21 8.24 8.78
C SER A 270 -15.95 8.04 9.63
N MET A 271 -15.04 9.00 9.59
CA MET A 271 -13.83 9.02 10.45
C MET A 271 -14.19 8.86 11.91
N LYS A 272 -15.17 9.63 12.39
CA LYS A 272 -15.65 9.55 13.76
C LYS A 272 -16.12 8.14 14.14
N SER A 273 -16.94 7.50 13.28
CA SER A 273 -17.45 6.13 13.55
C SER A 273 -16.33 5.12 13.67
N ARG A 274 -15.30 5.20 12.81
CA ARG A 274 -14.14 4.28 12.87
C ARG A 274 -13.33 4.48 14.16
N ILE A 275 -13.12 5.72 14.56
CA ILE A 275 -12.42 6.06 15.81
C ILE A 275 -13.24 5.60 17.02
N ASP A 276 -14.55 5.83 17.03
CA ASP A 276 -15.42 5.40 18.11
C ASP A 276 -15.43 3.86 18.25
N GLU A 277 -15.53 3.12 17.14
CA GLU A 277 -15.45 1.65 17.14
C GLU A 277 -14.11 1.14 17.67
N PHE A 278 -12.99 1.77 17.26
CA PHE A 278 -11.67 1.42 17.77
C PHE A 278 -11.57 1.64 19.29
N ASN A 279 -12.08 2.78 19.80
CA ASN A 279 -12.08 3.07 21.24
C ASN A 279 -12.96 2.12 22.04
N GLU A 280 -14.11 1.69 21.52
CA GLU A 280 -14.95 0.68 22.20
C GLU A 280 -14.26 -0.69 22.24
N ALA A 281 -13.59 -1.09 21.17
CA ALA A 281 -12.78 -2.30 21.17
C ALA A 281 -11.64 -2.23 22.18
N LEU A 282 -10.91 -1.11 22.21
CA LEU A 282 -9.84 -0.86 23.20
C LEU A 282 -10.35 -0.90 24.64
N LYS A 283 -11.46 -0.22 24.96
CA LYS A 283 -12.07 -0.24 26.29
C LYS A 283 -12.53 -1.63 26.71
N THR A 284 -13.06 -2.39 25.76
CA THR A 284 -13.49 -3.78 26.02
C THR A 284 -12.31 -4.66 26.39
N ARG A 285 -11.23 -4.59 25.60
CA ARG A 285 -9.99 -5.34 25.91
C ARG A 285 -9.35 -4.87 27.21
N TRP A 286 -9.30 -3.57 27.46
CA TRP A 286 -8.80 -3.03 28.72
C TRP A 286 -9.51 -3.60 29.94
N ARG A 287 -10.85 -3.71 29.91
CA ARG A 287 -11.62 -4.35 30.98
C ARG A 287 -11.27 -5.83 31.16
N LEU A 288 -11.00 -6.55 30.08
CA LEU A 288 -10.54 -7.94 30.18
C LEU A 288 -9.17 -8.05 30.88
N TRP A 289 -8.25 -7.14 30.54
CA TRP A 289 -6.92 -7.10 31.14
C TRP A 289 -6.94 -6.63 32.60
N SER A 290 -7.99 -5.96 33.09
CA SER A 290 -8.11 -5.49 34.48
C SER A 290 -8.12 -6.62 35.51
N VAL A 291 -8.31 -7.86 35.11
CA VAL A 291 -8.16 -9.05 35.98
C VAL A 291 -6.75 -9.17 36.57
N PHE A 292 -5.75 -8.58 35.93
CA PHE A 292 -4.36 -8.58 36.39
C PHE A 292 -4.04 -7.47 37.44
N GLY A 293 -5.02 -6.69 37.89
CA GLY A 293 -4.86 -5.66 38.90
C GLY A 293 -5.18 -4.25 38.41
N GLN A 294 -4.52 -3.26 39.00
CA GLN A 294 -4.67 -1.85 38.60
C GLN A 294 -3.64 -1.52 37.52
N SER A 295 -4.05 -0.78 36.49
CA SER A 295 -3.15 -0.24 35.47
C SER A 295 -2.21 0.79 36.08
N GLN A 296 -1.01 0.93 35.55
CA GLN A 296 -0.01 1.93 35.98
C GLN A 296 -0.49 3.37 35.77
N ASP A 297 -1.35 3.59 34.78
CA ASP A 297 -1.91 4.90 34.43
C ASP A 297 -3.42 4.76 34.16
N ASP A 298 -4.18 5.80 34.50
CA ASP A 298 -5.58 5.94 34.07
C ASP A 298 -5.62 6.46 32.61
N LEU A 299 -5.08 5.61 31.70
CA LEU A 299 -4.85 5.99 30.31
C LEU A 299 -6.14 6.21 29.51
N LEU A 300 -7.25 5.60 29.93
CA LEU A 300 -8.50 5.67 29.17
C LEU A 300 -9.40 6.85 29.57
N THR A 301 -9.10 7.53 30.68
CA THR A 301 -9.91 8.66 31.14
C THR A 301 -9.64 9.88 30.27
N ASP A 302 -10.69 10.48 29.73
CA ASP A 302 -10.69 11.72 28.97
C ASP A 302 -9.84 11.72 27.68
N ARG A 303 -9.51 10.55 27.14
CA ARG A 303 -8.73 10.43 25.89
C ARG A 303 -9.44 9.62 24.82
N THR A 304 -9.30 10.08 23.60
CA THR A 304 -9.72 9.36 22.38
C THR A 304 -8.47 8.86 21.65
N TYR A 305 -8.43 7.56 21.40
CA TYR A 305 -7.33 6.88 20.73
C TYR A 305 -7.61 6.70 19.25
N PHE A 306 -6.58 6.78 18.43
CA PHE A 306 -6.65 6.46 17.02
C PHE A 306 -5.32 5.89 16.53
N THR A 307 -5.37 5.03 15.52
CA THR A 307 -4.17 4.54 14.83
C THR A 307 -3.95 5.31 13.55
N LEU A 308 -2.68 5.36 13.13
CA LEU A 308 -2.25 5.77 11.81
C LEU A 308 -1.44 4.62 11.23
N ASP A 309 -1.96 4.05 10.13
CA ASP A 309 -1.44 2.84 9.51
C ASP A 309 -0.91 3.16 8.12
N LEU A 310 0.37 2.95 7.86
CA LEU A 310 0.96 3.20 6.55
C LEU A 310 0.47 2.17 5.53
N GLN A 311 -0.29 2.61 4.56
CA GLN A 311 -0.73 1.80 3.42
C GLN A 311 0.28 1.79 2.26
N SER A 312 1.27 2.67 2.30
CA SER A 312 2.43 2.68 1.40
C SER A 312 3.67 3.10 2.16
N ASP A 313 4.83 2.88 1.56
CA ASP A 313 6.09 3.37 2.13
C ASP A 313 6.05 4.90 2.22
N ALA A 314 6.63 5.47 3.27
CA ALA A 314 6.64 6.91 3.52
C ALA A 314 8.06 7.47 3.56
N ILE A 315 8.25 8.65 2.97
CA ILE A 315 9.48 9.43 3.07
C ILE A 315 9.22 10.52 4.11
N LEU A 316 9.80 10.36 5.28
CA LEU A 316 9.53 11.21 6.43
C LEU A 316 10.73 12.10 6.75
N SER A 317 10.46 13.37 7.09
CA SER A 317 11.48 14.33 7.51
C SER A 317 10.98 15.12 8.71
N GLU A 318 11.81 15.25 9.73
CA GLU A 318 11.57 16.08 10.90
C GLU A 318 12.83 16.91 11.19
N ASN A 319 12.68 18.20 11.40
CA ASN A 319 13.82 19.11 11.65
C ASN A 319 14.93 18.99 10.60
N TRP A 320 14.57 18.88 9.31
CA TRP A 320 15.48 18.72 8.18
C TRP A 320 16.29 17.41 8.17
N GLN A 321 15.90 16.43 8.96
CA GLN A 321 16.52 15.11 9.00
C GLN A 321 15.52 14.03 8.59
N ARG A 322 15.99 13.01 7.87
CA ARG A 322 15.19 11.82 7.58
C ARG A 322 14.91 11.06 8.85
N THR A 323 13.66 10.65 9.02
CA THR A 323 13.21 9.83 10.16
C THR A 323 12.44 8.61 9.68
N THR A 324 12.31 7.62 10.55
CA THR A 324 11.59 6.37 10.28
C THR A 324 10.34 6.21 11.14
N VAL A 325 10.02 7.22 11.94
CA VAL A 325 8.87 7.22 12.85
C VAL A 325 8.08 8.50 12.67
N VAL A 326 6.77 8.40 12.61
CA VAL A 326 5.87 9.56 12.65
C VAL A 326 5.75 10.05 14.07
N SER A 327 6.41 11.17 14.41
CA SER A 327 6.32 11.78 15.73
C SER A 327 4.99 12.50 15.94
N ALA A 328 4.66 12.82 17.20
CA ALA A 328 3.49 13.63 17.55
C ALA A 328 3.56 15.04 16.95
N ASN A 329 4.77 15.63 16.86
CA ASN A 329 4.98 16.94 16.25
C ASN A 329 4.76 16.88 14.73
N MET A 330 5.31 15.89 14.06
CA MET A 330 5.08 15.69 12.64
C MET A 330 3.59 15.52 12.33
N LEU A 331 2.88 14.69 13.11
CA LEU A 331 1.45 14.50 12.92
C LEU A 331 0.67 15.79 13.10
N LYS A 332 1.01 16.60 14.11
CA LYS A 332 0.44 17.93 14.32
C LYS A 332 0.67 18.84 13.09
N GLU A 333 1.88 18.84 12.53
CA GLU A 333 2.23 19.63 11.34
C GLU A 333 1.45 19.18 10.10
N PHE A 334 1.39 17.87 9.83
CA PHE A 334 0.62 17.31 8.70
C PHE A 334 -0.87 17.62 8.83
N ALA A 335 -1.42 17.49 10.03
CA ALA A 335 -2.82 17.77 10.34
C ALA A 335 -3.15 19.27 10.32
N LYS A 336 -2.16 20.15 10.51
CA LYS A 336 -2.34 21.59 10.72
C LYS A 336 -3.31 21.89 11.88
N VAL A 337 -3.27 21.08 12.93
CA VAL A 337 -4.12 21.19 14.12
C VAL A 337 -3.29 21.79 15.25
N ASP A 338 -3.87 22.77 15.96
CA ASP A 338 -3.21 23.40 17.13
C ASP A 338 -3.44 22.60 18.42
N SER A 339 -3.21 21.29 18.35
CA SER A 339 -3.32 20.36 19.47
C SER A 339 -2.26 19.28 19.27
N LEU A 340 -1.50 18.96 20.33
CA LEU A 340 -0.45 17.95 20.28
C LEU A 340 -1.02 16.60 20.72
N PRO A 341 -1.04 15.58 19.86
CA PRO A 341 -1.45 14.23 20.28
C PRO A 341 -0.34 13.57 21.09
N LYS A 342 -0.68 12.61 21.92
CA LYS A 342 0.30 11.76 22.61
C LYS A 342 0.51 10.48 21.80
N MET A 343 1.75 10.20 21.41
CA MET A 343 2.12 8.91 20.80
C MET A 343 2.36 7.90 21.93
N HIS A 344 1.78 6.72 21.80
CA HIS A 344 1.90 5.62 22.78
C HIS A 344 2.78 4.49 22.24
N VAL A 345 2.57 4.10 20.98
CA VAL A 345 3.24 2.95 20.37
C VAL A 345 3.61 3.29 18.93
N ALA A 346 4.76 2.78 18.50
CA ALA A 346 5.22 2.83 17.11
C ALA A 346 5.82 1.46 16.73
N TYR A 347 5.18 0.79 15.78
CA TYR A 347 5.71 -0.41 15.14
C TYR A 347 6.11 -0.02 13.72
N SER A 348 7.39 0.24 13.50
CA SER A 348 7.89 0.67 12.21
C SER A 348 9.18 -0.05 11.83
N SER A 349 9.38 -0.23 10.55
CA SER A 349 10.63 -0.68 9.95
C SER A 349 11.00 0.24 8.78
N TYR A 350 12.23 0.13 8.29
CA TYR A 350 12.69 1.00 7.22
C TYR A 350 13.55 0.25 6.22
N GLU A 351 13.67 0.83 5.04
CA GLU A 351 14.62 0.38 4.03
C GLU A 351 15.13 1.57 3.20
N TYR A 352 16.15 1.33 2.37
CA TYR A 352 16.64 2.30 1.41
C TYR A 352 16.05 1.99 0.04
N ARG A 353 15.48 3.01 -0.61
CA ARG A 353 14.93 2.94 -1.95
C ARG A 353 15.57 3.96 -2.87
N SER A 354 15.73 3.56 -4.12
CA SER A 354 16.03 4.47 -5.21
C SER A 354 15.04 4.24 -6.36
N GLY A 355 15.29 4.78 -7.51
CA GLY A 355 14.46 4.59 -8.68
C GLY A 355 15.14 5.13 -9.93
N TRP A 356 14.49 5.01 -11.06
CA TRP A 356 14.93 5.54 -12.32
C TRP A 356 14.00 6.66 -12.79
N ASN A 357 14.57 7.81 -13.12
CA ASN A 357 13.82 8.88 -13.75
C ASN A 357 13.98 8.76 -15.28
N SER A 358 12.95 8.26 -15.95
CA SER A 358 12.98 8.03 -17.40
C SER A 358 13.03 9.31 -18.20
N ALA A 359 12.53 10.44 -17.69
CA ALA A 359 12.55 11.71 -18.38
C ALA A 359 13.96 12.31 -18.43
N TRP A 360 14.74 12.10 -17.36
CA TRP A 360 16.11 12.59 -17.28
C TRP A 360 17.16 11.53 -17.66
N GLY A 361 16.76 10.27 -17.75
CA GLY A 361 17.69 9.16 -18.02
C GLY A 361 18.69 8.93 -16.89
N LEU A 362 18.33 9.28 -15.64
CA LEU A 362 19.20 9.24 -14.47
C LEU A 362 18.56 8.44 -13.33
N MET A 363 19.39 7.91 -12.45
CA MET A 363 18.93 7.35 -11.18
C MET A 363 18.39 8.46 -10.29
N LYS A 364 17.32 8.17 -9.57
CA LYS A 364 16.84 9.01 -8.47
C LYS A 364 17.75 8.83 -7.26
N ASP A 365 17.76 9.81 -6.37
CA ASP A 365 18.48 9.73 -5.11
C ASP A 365 18.02 8.52 -4.28
N VAL A 366 18.91 8.03 -3.43
CA VAL A 366 18.60 6.99 -2.47
C VAL A 366 17.87 7.60 -1.29
N GLU A 367 16.64 7.20 -1.08
CA GLU A 367 15.79 7.69 0.01
C GLU A 367 15.68 6.65 1.13
N LEU A 368 15.72 7.14 2.37
CA LEU A 368 15.32 6.36 3.54
C LEU A 368 13.80 6.39 3.61
N VAL A 369 13.18 5.22 3.56
CA VAL A 369 11.72 5.11 3.62
C VAL A 369 11.29 4.29 4.83
N THR A 370 10.21 4.72 5.46
CA THR A 370 9.48 3.89 6.44
C THR A 370 8.56 2.96 5.68
N ASN A 371 8.62 1.68 6.00
CA ASN A 371 7.91 0.65 5.27
C ASN A 371 6.38 0.72 5.48
N LYS A 372 5.64 0.39 4.43
CA LYS A 372 4.20 0.13 4.51
C LYS A 372 3.89 -0.92 5.56
N GLY A 373 2.71 -0.84 6.15
CA GLY A 373 2.30 -1.66 7.28
C GLY A 373 2.72 -1.10 8.64
N SER A 374 3.59 -0.08 8.70
CA SER A 374 3.94 0.57 9.98
C SER A 374 2.71 1.15 10.65
N VAL A 375 2.64 0.99 11.98
CA VAL A 375 1.49 1.34 12.83
C VAL A 375 1.92 2.28 13.94
N TYR A 376 1.14 3.32 14.14
CA TYR A 376 1.33 4.28 15.22
C TYR A 376 0.03 4.44 16.00
N LEU A 377 0.10 4.33 17.33
CA LEU A 377 -1.04 4.56 18.22
C LEU A 377 -0.90 5.93 18.89
N PHE A 378 -1.87 6.79 18.63
CA PHE A 378 -1.96 8.13 19.20
C PHE A 378 -3.20 8.27 20.07
N SER A 379 -3.19 9.29 20.95
CA SER A 379 -4.39 9.74 21.65
C SER A 379 -4.45 11.25 21.73
N THR A 380 -5.66 11.77 21.81
CA THR A 380 -5.95 13.20 21.99
C THR A 380 -7.02 13.42 23.06
N THR A 381 -6.99 14.59 23.69
CA THR A 381 -8.07 15.08 24.58
C THR A 381 -9.05 15.98 23.84
N GLU A 382 -8.78 16.31 22.56
CA GLU A 382 -9.59 17.21 21.74
C GLU A 382 -9.99 16.55 20.41
N PRO A 383 -10.74 15.43 20.42
CA PRO A 383 -11.01 14.63 19.22
C PRO A 383 -11.72 15.39 18.11
N GLU A 384 -12.59 16.34 18.45
CA GLU A 384 -13.35 17.13 17.47
C GLU A 384 -12.44 17.96 16.54
N LYS A 385 -11.25 18.36 17.01
CA LYS A 385 -10.27 19.09 16.19
C LYS A 385 -9.57 18.17 15.18
N TRP A 386 -9.57 16.86 15.44
CA TRP A 386 -8.79 15.88 14.66
C TRP A 386 -9.59 15.21 13.55
N TYR A 387 -10.92 15.03 13.67
CA TYR A 387 -11.67 14.24 12.69
C TYR A 387 -11.49 14.72 11.25
N ALA A 388 -11.73 16.00 10.99
CA ALA A 388 -11.59 16.56 9.65
C ALA A 388 -10.14 16.56 9.14
N ALA A 389 -9.17 16.79 10.04
CA ALA A 389 -7.75 16.77 9.71
C ALA A 389 -7.27 15.36 9.35
N LEU A 390 -7.72 14.34 10.05
CA LEU A 390 -7.41 12.94 9.77
C LEU A 390 -8.03 12.48 8.44
N GLU A 391 -9.22 12.95 8.08
CA GLU A 391 -9.81 12.71 6.74
C GLU A 391 -8.94 13.29 5.62
N ILE A 392 -8.40 14.49 5.83
CA ILE A 392 -7.49 15.11 4.85
C ILE A 392 -6.18 14.34 4.75
N ILE A 393 -5.60 13.94 5.88
CA ILE A 393 -4.38 13.12 5.93
C ILE A 393 -4.60 11.79 5.22
N GLU A 394 -5.71 11.11 5.46
CA GLU A 394 -6.04 9.85 4.79
C GLU A 394 -6.21 10.01 3.27
N ALA A 395 -6.76 11.14 2.84
CA ALA A 395 -6.95 11.43 1.43
C ALA A 395 -5.64 11.84 0.72
N LYS A 396 -4.78 12.64 1.37
CA LYS A 396 -3.59 13.22 0.77
C LYS A 396 -2.28 12.49 1.09
N GLY A 397 -2.27 11.68 2.16
CA GLY A 397 -1.07 11.04 2.68
C GLY A 397 -0.22 11.99 3.54
N ILE A 398 0.93 11.48 3.99
CA ILE A 398 1.91 12.17 4.84
C ILE A 398 3.31 12.11 4.26
N GLY A 399 4.17 13.08 4.61
CA GLY A 399 5.57 13.12 4.21
C GLY A 399 5.78 13.62 2.78
N ASP A 400 6.92 13.27 2.21
CA ASP A 400 7.37 13.75 0.91
C ASP A 400 6.83 12.85 -0.24
N ARG A 401 6.69 13.43 -1.43
CA ARG A 401 6.36 12.74 -2.68
C ARG A 401 5.05 11.94 -2.64
N THR A 402 4.05 12.42 -1.91
CA THR A 402 2.72 11.75 -1.84
C THR A 402 2.05 11.62 -3.20
N CYS A 403 2.31 12.55 -4.13
CA CYS A 403 1.82 12.46 -5.52
C CYS A 403 2.39 11.25 -6.31
N GLU A 404 3.46 10.63 -5.82
CA GLU A 404 4.06 9.42 -6.40
C GLU A 404 3.65 8.13 -5.66
N GLY A 405 2.68 8.21 -4.73
CA GLY A 405 2.14 7.07 -4.00
C GLY A 405 2.85 6.75 -2.68
N PHE A 406 3.75 7.65 -2.20
CA PHE A 406 4.33 7.53 -0.87
C PHE A 406 3.38 8.05 0.21
N GLY A 407 3.55 7.56 1.44
CA GLY A 407 2.91 8.09 2.62
C GLY A 407 1.39 7.96 2.67
N GLN A 408 0.80 7.05 1.90
CA GLN A 408 -0.63 6.77 2.02
C GLN A 408 -0.93 6.13 3.36
N VAL A 409 -1.97 6.61 4.03
CA VAL A 409 -2.33 6.15 5.37
C VAL A 409 -3.79 5.73 5.44
N GLU A 410 -4.10 4.92 6.44
CA GLU A 410 -5.45 4.60 6.89
C GLU A 410 -5.54 4.88 8.38
N ILE A 411 -6.63 5.48 8.82
CA ILE A 411 -6.89 5.80 10.23
C ILE A 411 -7.81 4.75 10.80
N CYS A 412 -7.44 4.17 11.95
CA CYS A 412 -8.20 3.12 12.63
C CYS A 412 -8.59 1.98 11.67
N ASN A 413 -7.56 1.33 11.09
CA ASN A 413 -7.78 0.17 10.25
C ASN A 413 -8.61 -0.87 11.00
N GLU A 414 -9.69 -1.35 10.36
CA GLU A 414 -10.61 -2.31 10.97
C GLU A 414 -9.92 -3.64 11.40
N PHE A 415 -8.74 -3.94 10.85
CA PHE A 415 -8.00 -5.15 11.16
C PHE A 415 -7.51 -5.18 12.61
N HIS A 416 -7.28 -4.02 13.26
CA HIS A 416 -6.92 -3.94 14.68
C HIS A 416 -8.00 -4.49 15.64
N GLN A 417 -9.21 -4.70 15.12
CA GLN A 417 -10.31 -5.29 15.90
C GLN A 417 -10.44 -6.80 15.69
N ILE A 418 -9.51 -7.43 14.97
CA ILE A 418 -9.45 -8.87 14.80
C ILE A 418 -8.54 -9.45 15.88
N PHE A 419 -9.13 -9.92 16.95
CA PHE A 419 -8.42 -10.49 18.08
C PHE A 419 -8.06 -11.98 17.85
N ARG A 420 -7.20 -12.51 18.71
CA ARG A 420 -6.70 -13.88 18.65
C ARG A 420 -7.84 -14.92 18.61
N GLU A 421 -8.91 -14.69 19.37
CA GLU A 421 -10.08 -15.59 19.47
C GLU A 421 -10.87 -15.64 18.14
N ASP A 422 -10.82 -14.56 17.38
CA ASP A 422 -11.54 -14.34 16.12
C ASP A 422 -10.63 -14.39 14.90
N ALA A 423 -9.45 -15.02 15.02
CA ALA A 423 -8.45 -15.09 13.94
C ALA A 423 -9.11 -15.51 12.60
N LYS A 424 -8.92 -14.67 11.56
CA LYS A 424 -9.61 -14.77 10.26
C LYS A 424 -8.86 -15.58 9.23
#